data_04fe0a7aa062f80fd38efb937368fc5a
#
_entry.id   04fe0a7aa062f80fd38efb937368fc5a
#
_cell.length_a   1.000
_cell.length_b   1.000
_cell.length_c   1.000
_cell.angle_alpha   90.00
_cell.angle_beta   90.00
_cell.angle_gamma   90.00
#
_symmetry.space_group_name_H-M   'P 1'
#
loop_
_entity.id
_entity.type
_entity.pdbx_description
1 polymer ?
#
loop_
_entity_poly.entity_id
_entity_poly.type
_entity_poly.pdbx_seq_one_letter_code
_entity_poly.pdbx_strand_id
1 'polypeptide(L)'
;MNKKIKPAIAVIVLIFLVAMIGLLSHVIMKRIPTKEKMDLNEYYGELGDGEAALVLGTELLDEKALVAGERVYLPLDVVNTYLNQRYYWDAANKQILYATPSEVITAAAASEAGDQVWLKDDRVYLNLSYVQQYTDIDAYIYKDPYRVAIQYQFDKIKTVKAEKNIAVRYRGGIKSSILTEVKKGTKLRLLEELEDWEQVATDDGYIGYVEKKKVGKVEETTFERNFQGEEYTYITMDDSVNMVWHQVTSTDANAYLEDAIANMTGVNVISPTWFCLTDTAGNISNIASADYVAKAHEKGLKVWGLIDNFTQDVSTMETLSNTASRQNLITQLIQAAVNVGLDGINVDFESLSEDVGIHFLEFLRELSVECHKNNLVLSVDNPVPEDFTSHYDRAEQGRVVDYVIIMGYDEHYSGSDAGSVASLPWVEQGIQDTLEEVPADRVINAVPFYTRLWKTTGGAVTSEAIGMDQAQQVISEKNVETYWDKNTSQNYGTYEEDNSTYQIWLEDAQSIAAKVKLASKYKLAGVAAWKLGFENSGIWQVITDNLQ
;
A
#
# COMPACT_ATOMS: atom_id res chain seq x y z
N MET A 1 -58.18 58.73 -51.18
CA MET A 1 -57.03 57.83 -50.78
C MET A 1 -57.47 56.82 -49.72
N ASN A 2 -57.56 55.65 -50.17
CA ASN A 2 -57.44 54.35 -49.54
C ASN A 2 -58.05 54.00 -48.21
N LYS A 3 -59.38 53.70 -48.25
CA LYS A 3 -60.07 52.92 -47.20
C LYS A 3 -59.66 51.44 -47.14
N LYS A 4 -58.89 50.93 -48.15
CA LYS A 4 -58.45 49.52 -48.25
C LYS A 4 -57.08 49.20 -47.60
N ILE A 5 -56.30 50.23 -47.22
CA ILE A 5 -54.94 50.02 -46.65
C ILE A 5 -55.04 49.76 -45.11
N LYS A 6 -56.08 50.28 -44.43
CA LYS A 6 -56.22 50.10 -43.00
C LYS A 6 -56.38 48.63 -42.54
N PRO A 7 -57.18 47.77 -43.21
CA PRO A 7 -57.25 46.36 -42.81
C PRO A 7 -56.01 45.55 -43.07
N ALA A 8 -55.23 45.87 -44.15
CA ALA A 8 -53.97 45.17 -44.45
C ALA A 8 -52.88 45.49 -43.40
N ILE A 9 -52.80 46.76 -42.97
CA ILE A 9 -51.89 47.15 -41.88
C ILE A 9 -52.28 46.49 -40.56
N ALA A 10 -53.57 46.40 -40.25
CA ALA A 10 -54.05 45.74 -39.03
C ALA A 10 -53.71 44.22 -39.02
N VAL A 11 -53.80 43.55 -40.16
CA VAL A 11 -53.42 42.12 -40.29
C VAL A 11 -51.90 41.97 -40.16
N ILE A 12 -51.09 42.82 -40.74
CA ILE A 12 -49.60 42.78 -40.59
C ILE A 12 -49.21 43.04 -39.14
N VAL A 13 -49.82 44.02 -38.47
CA VAL A 13 -49.55 44.26 -37.04
C VAL A 13 -49.98 43.09 -36.18
N LEU A 14 -51.09 42.42 -36.49
CA LEU A 14 -51.56 41.22 -35.76
C LEU A 14 -50.58 40.04 -35.95
N ILE A 15 -50.09 39.81 -37.17
CA ILE A 15 -49.09 38.78 -37.45
C ILE A 15 -47.78 39.07 -36.69
N PHE A 16 -47.35 40.35 -36.67
CA PHE A 16 -46.14 40.74 -35.93
C PHE A 16 -46.29 40.58 -34.42
N LEU A 17 -47.46 40.91 -33.86
CA LEU A 17 -47.79 40.67 -32.43
C LEU A 17 -47.83 39.17 -32.09
N VAL A 18 -48.40 38.35 -32.95
CA VAL A 18 -48.43 36.88 -32.75
C VAL A 18 -47.03 36.31 -32.84
N ALA A 19 -46.22 36.75 -33.78
CA ALA A 19 -44.80 36.33 -33.89
C ALA A 19 -43.98 36.80 -32.68
N MET A 20 -44.19 38.01 -32.19
CA MET A 20 -43.54 38.56 -31.01
C MET A 20 -43.95 37.83 -29.74
N ILE A 21 -45.26 37.50 -29.57
CA ILE A 21 -45.74 36.67 -28.47
C ILE A 21 -45.17 35.27 -28.56
N GLY A 22 -45.04 34.68 -29.75
CA GLY A 22 -44.39 33.38 -29.98
C GLY A 22 -42.92 33.39 -29.57
N LEU A 23 -42.20 34.42 -29.97
CA LEU A 23 -40.79 34.63 -29.60
C LEU A 23 -40.62 34.85 -28.09
N LEU A 24 -41.45 35.71 -27.51
CA LEU A 24 -41.46 35.96 -26.04
C LEU A 24 -41.78 34.69 -25.27
N SER A 25 -42.81 33.94 -25.68
CA SER A 25 -43.18 32.68 -25.03
C SER A 25 -42.05 31.63 -25.16
N HIS A 26 -41.35 31.55 -26.30
CA HIS A 26 -40.21 30.66 -26.48
C HIS A 26 -39.05 31.04 -25.55
N VAL A 27 -38.71 32.33 -25.43
CA VAL A 27 -37.66 32.82 -24.51
C VAL A 27 -38.04 32.59 -23.05
N ILE A 28 -39.30 32.81 -22.68
CA ILE A 28 -39.82 32.57 -21.33
C ILE A 28 -39.77 31.07 -21.03
N MET A 29 -40.23 30.21 -21.94
CA MET A 29 -40.20 28.76 -21.77
C MET A 29 -38.78 28.22 -21.61
N LYS A 30 -37.78 28.80 -22.29
CA LYS A 30 -36.36 28.42 -22.08
C LYS A 30 -35.84 28.73 -20.67
N ARG A 31 -36.43 29.74 -19.97
CA ARG A 31 -36.00 30.16 -18.64
C ARG A 31 -36.77 29.52 -17.49
N ILE A 32 -37.87 28.80 -17.77
CA ILE A 32 -38.64 28.07 -16.74
C ILE A 32 -37.94 26.71 -16.50
N PRO A 33 -37.54 26.40 -15.25
CA PRO A 33 -36.99 25.08 -14.93
C PRO A 33 -37.99 23.96 -15.23
N THR A 34 -37.48 22.82 -15.73
CA THR A 34 -38.31 21.60 -15.84
C THR A 34 -38.69 21.08 -14.47
N LYS A 35 -39.89 20.46 -14.39
CA LYS A 35 -40.35 19.66 -13.24
C LYS A 35 -40.32 18.18 -13.52
N GLU A 36 -39.80 17.79 -14.66
CA GLU A 36 -39.62 16.40 -15.06
C GLU A 36 -38.69 15.69 -14.09
N LYS A 37 -39.11 14.54 -13.61
CA LYS A 37 -38.28 13.68 -12.76
C LYS A 37 -37.51 12.68 -13.62
N MET A 38 -36.31 12.36 -13.20
CA MET A 38 -35.51 11.31 -13.80
C MET A 38 -36.16 9.93 -13.52
N ASP A 39 -36.15 9.06 -14.50
CA ASP A 39 -36.43 7.64 -14.23
C ASP A 39 -35.23 7.07 -13.42
N LEU A 40 -35.53 6.62 -12.22
CA LEU A 40 -34.50 6.14 -11.31
C LEU A 40 -33.96 4.76 -11.71
N ASN A 41 -34.71 3.98 -12.49
CA ASN A 41 -34.18 2.74 -13.07
C ASN A 41 -33.16 3.05 -14.18
N GLU A 42 -33.40 4.12 -14.96
CA GLU A 42 -32.40 4.61 -15.91
C GLU A 42 -31.16 5.18 -15.19
N TYR A 43 -31.37 5.87 -14.06
CA TYR A 43 -30.28 6.48 -13.29
C TYR A 43 -29.38 5.47 -12.57
N TYR A 44 -29.96 4.49 -11.85
CA TYR A 44 -29.22 3.47 -11.09
C TYR A 44 -28.90 2.21 -11.91
N GLY A 45 -29.38 2.13 -13.16
CA GLY A 45 -29.34 0.94 -14.00
C GLY A 45 -30.48 -0.04 -13.66
N GLU A 46 -30.72 -0.98 -14.58
CA GLU A 46 -31.67 -2.05 -14.33
C GLU A 46 -31.19 -2.93 -13.18
N LEU A 47 -32.04 -3.15 -12.19
CA LEU A 47 -31.77 -4.00 -11.03
C LEU A 47 -32.51 -5.32 -11.20
N GLY A 48 -31.80 -6.42 -11.03
CA GLY A 48 -32.37 -7.76 -10.96
C GLY A 48 -33.15 -8.01 -9.65
N ASP A 49 -33.83 -9.14 -9.56
CA ASP A 49 -34.51 -9.54 -8.33
C ASP A 49 -33.50 -9.75 -7.19
N GLY A 50 -33.71 -9.06 -6.09
CA GLY A 50 -32.80 -9.08 -4.94
C GLY A 50 -31.50 -8.28 -5.13
N GLU A 51 -31.43 -7.39 -6.13
CA GLU A 51 -30.28 -6.49 -6.31
C GLU A 51 -30.58 -5.08 -5.79
N ALA A 52 -29.53 -4.38 -5.39
CA ALA A 52 -29.55 -2.97 -5.03
C ALA A 52 -28.38 -2.22 -5.67
N ALA A 53 -28.61 -0.98 -6.12
CA ALA A 53 -27.55 -0.12 -6.58
C ALA A 53 -26.57 0.22 -5.44
N LEU A 54 -25.27 0.30 -5.75
CA LEU A 54 -24.23 0.68 -4.81
C LEU A 54 -23.77 2.11 -5.08
N VAL A 55 -23.86 2.94 -4.05
CA VAL A 55 -23.33 4.30 -4.05
C VAL A 55 -22.27 4.39 -2.96
N LEU A 56 -21.02 4.56 -3.35
CA LEU A 56 -19.88 4.70 -2.44
C LEU A 56 -19.45 6.15 -2.34
N GLY A 57 -19.73 6.79 -1.20
CA GLY A 57 -19.40 8.19 -0.98
C GLY A 57 -20.03 9.10 -2.04
N THR A 58 -19.28 9.34 -3.10
CA THR A 58 -19.62 10.24 -4.20
C THR A 58 -19.65 9.56 -5.57
N GLU A 59 -19.65 8.23 -5.60
CA GLU A 59 -19.63 7.43 -6.82
C GLU A 59 -20.77 6.42 -6.87
N LEU A 60 -21.42 6.30 -8.02
CA LEU A 60 -22.37 5.23 -8.33
C LEU A 60 -21.61 4.11 -9.06
N LEU A 61 -21.52 2.95 -8.44
CA LEU A 61 -20.82 1.81 -9.00
C LEU A 61 -21.68 1.03 -9.99
N ASP A 62 -21.03 0.39 -10.94
CA ASP A 62 -21.66 -0.58 -11.86
C ASP A 62 -22.04 -1.88 -11.14
N GLU A 63 -21.27 -2.26 -10.12
CA GLU A 63 -21.53 -3.42 -9.26
C GLU A 63 -22.79 -3.21 -8.42
N LYS A 64 -23.46 -4.34 -8.11
CA LYS A 64 -24.68 -4.34 -7.34
C LYS A 64 -24.50 -5.08 -6.02
N ALA A 65 -25.11 -4.56 -4.97
CA ALA A 65 -25.30 -5.28 -3.73
C ALA A 65 -26.42 -6.30 -3.90
N LEU A 66 -26.39 -7.38 -3.10
CA LEU A 66 -27.52 -8.32 -2.99
C LEU A 66 -28.34 -8.02 -1.74
N VAL A 67 -29.65 -8.21 -1.85
CA VAL A 67 -30.60 -8.03 -0.75
C VAL A 67 -31.37 -9.33 -0.53
N ALA A 68 -31.32 -9.87 0.68
CA ALA A 68 -32.07 -11.05 1.08
C ALA A 68 -32.78 -10.77 2.41
N GLY A 69 -34.09 -10.52 2.32
CA GLY A 69 -34.89 -10.05 3.45
C GLY A 69 -34.45 -8.65 3.91
N GLU A 70 -33.93 -8.56 5.14
CA GLU A 70 -33.38 -7.33 5.71
C GLU A 70 -31.84 -7.24 5.60
N ARG A 71 -31.19 -8.28 5.08
CA ARG A 71 -29.74 -8.35 4.95
C ARG A 71 -29.29 -7.81 3.60
N VAL A 72 -28.18 -7.08 3.62
CA VAL A 72 -27.47 -6.58 2.43
C VAL A 72 -26.10 -7.22 2.38
N TYR A 73 -25.68 -7.58 1.18
CA TYR A 73 -24.38 -8.19 0.92
C TYR A 73 -23.65 -7.39 -0.14
N LEU A 74 -22.41 -7.04 0.16
CA LEU A 74 -21.51 -6.33 -0.75
C LEU A 74 -20.60 -7.32 -1.47
N PRO A 75 -20.33 -7.13 -2.76
CA PRO A 75 -19.31 -7.93 -3.44
C PRO A 75 -17.96 -7.79 -2.75
N LEU A 76 -17.23 -8.91 -2.58
CA LEU A 76 -15.93 -8.92 -1.92
C LEU A 76 -14.91 -8.02 -2.62
N ASP A 77 -14.89 -8.02 -3.93
CA ASP A 77 -14.03 -7.17 -4.75
C ASP A 77 -14.28 -5.68 -4.49
N VAL A 78 -15.54 -5.25 -4.34
CA VAL A 78 -15.88 -3.88 -3.95
C VAL A 78 -15.38 -3.56 -2.54
N VAL A 79 -15.59 -4.48 -1.58
CA VAL A 79 -15.12 -4.29 -0.21
C VAL A 79 -13.60 -4.15 -0.18
N ASN A 80 -12.88 -5.03 -0.86
CA ASN A 80 -11.41 -5.02 -0.85
C ASN A 80 -10.83 -3.81 -1.61
N THR A 81 -11.46 -3.37 -2.69
CA THR A 81 -10.96 -2.25 -3.48
C THR A 81 -11.20 -0.90 -2.81
N TYR A 82 -12.36 -0.69 -2.18
CA TYR A 82 -12.78 0.64 -1.75
C TYR A 82 -12.87 0.83 -0.23
N LEU A 83 -13.04 -0.25 0.53
CA LEU A 83 -13.38 -0.16 1.94
C LEU A 83 -12.31 -0.75 2.85
N ASN A 84 -11.98 -2.03 2.68
CA ASN A 84 -11.05 -2.74 3.54
C ASN A 84 -10.51 -3.99 2.84
N GLN A 85 -9.27 -3.94 2.38
CA GLN A 85 -8.59 -5.02 1.62
C GLN A 85 -8.19 -6.25 2.45
N ARG A 86 -8.56 -6.32 3.72
CA ARG A 86 -8.11 -7.35 4.66
C ARG A 86 -8.99 -8.59 4.69
N TYR A 87 -10.09 -8.60 3.94
CA TYR A 87 -10.94 -9.78 3.78
C TYR A 87 -10.33 -10.72 2.73
N TYR A 88 -9.54 -11.68 3.20
CA TYR A 88 -8.85 -12.62 2.32
C TYR A 88 -9.76 -13.81 1.97
N TRP A 89 -9.95 -14.08 0.66
CA TRP A 89 -10.74 -15.20 0.19
C TRP A 89 -9.88 -16.48 0.05
N ASP A 90 -10.10 -17.44 0.94
CA ASP A 90 -9.59 -18.80 0.85
C ASP A 90 -10.51 -19.64 -0.03
N ALA A 91 -10.20 -19.69 -1.32
CA ALA A 91 -11.03 -20.36 -2.31
C ALA A 91 -11.08 -21.89 -2.11
N ALA A 92 -10.01 -22.49 -1.59
CA ALA A 92 -9.91 -23.93 -1.36
C ALA A 92 -10.89 -24.40 -0.25
N ASN A 93 -10.98 -23.63 0.83
CA ASN A 93 -11.84 -23.93 1.97
C ASN A 93 -13.18 -23.17 1.91
N LYS A 94 -13.40 -22.33 0.90
CA LYS A 94 -14.60 -21.49 0.71
C LYS A 94 -14.92 -20.69 1.97
N GLN A 95 -13.98 -19.89 2.40
CA GLN A 95 -14.09 -19.06 3.60
C GLN A 95 -13.36 -17.73 3.44
N ILE A 96 -13.76 -16.75 4.24
CA ILE A 96 -12.99 -15.53 4.44
C ILE A 96 -12.06 -15.74 5.64
N LEU A 97 -10.80 -15.32 5.49
CA LEU A 97 -9.87 -15.11 6.60
C LEU A 97 -9.78 -13.61 6.85
N TYR A 98 -9.78 -13.23 8.12
CA TYR A 98 -9.59 -11.86 8.56
C TYR A 98 -8.67 -11.84 9.78
N ALA A 99 -7.44 -11.40 9.58
CA ALA A 99 -6.46 -11.32 10.64
C ALA A 99 -6.66 -10.04 11.47
N THR A 100 -6.94 -10.20 12.77
CA THR A 100 -6.88 -9.14 13.78
C THR A 100 -5.50 -9.11 14.43
N PRO A 101 -5.15 -8.13 15.26
CA PRO A 101 -3.88 -8.13 15.98
C PRO A 101 -3.60 -9.37 16.84
N SER A 102 -4.63 -10.14 17.21
CA SER A 102 -4.51 -11.25 18.17
C SER A 102 -4.92 -12.62 17.62
N GLU A 103 -5.69 -12.67 16.55
CA GLU A 103 -6.20 -13.93 15.98
C GLU A 103 -6.59 -13.81 14.51
N VAL A 104 -6.63 -14.92 13.81
CA VAL A 104 -7.19 -15.02 12.47
C VAL A 104 -8.63 -15.56 12.58
N ILE A 105 -9.59 -14.71 12.22
CA ILE A 105 -11.01 -15.03 12.22
C ILE A 105 -11.35 -15.70 10.90
N THR A 106 -12.13 -16.78 10.96
CA THR A 106 -12.62 -17.48 9.77
C THR A 106 -14.13 -17.37 9.65
N ALA A 107 -14.62 -17.08 8.45
CA ALA A 107 -16.04 -17.03 8.14
C ALA A 107 -16.34 -17.91 6.92
N ALA A 108 -16.97 -19.07 7.16
CA ALA A 108 -17.34 -20.00 6.09
C ALA A 108 -18.42 -19.41 5.16
N ALA A 109 -18.24 -19.59 3.86
CA ALA A 109 -19.23 -19.17 2.88
C ALA A 109 -20.39 -20.17 2.82
N ALA A 110 -21.60 -19.64 2.85
CA ALA A 110 -22.83 -20.40 2.61
C ALA A 110 -23.27 -20.29 1.15
N SER A 111 -23.93 -21.32 0.63
CA SER A 111 -24.56 -21.31 -0.71
C SER A 111 -25.88 -20.52 -0.75
N GLU A 112 -26.42 -20.17 0.41
CA GLU A 112 -27.59 -19.31 0.59
C GLU A 112 -27.22 -18.08 1.40
N ALA A 113 -28.10 -17.10 1.48
CA ALA A 113 -27.89 -15.86 2.23
C ALA A 113 -27.63 -16.15 3.72
N GLY A 114 -26.37 -16.24 4.10
CA GLY A 114 -25.87 -16.54 5.45
C GLY A 114 -25.67 -15.31 6.32
N ASP A 115 -25.11 -15.48 7.52
CA ASP A 115 -24.90 -14.36 8.44
C ASP A 115 -23.69 -13.50 8.11
N GLN A 116 -22.64 -14.05 7.48
CA GLN A 116 -21.40 -13.33 7.18
C GLN A 116 -21.03 -13.38 5.71
N VAL A 117 -20.92 -14.55 5.10
CA VAL A 117 -20.42 -14.74 3.74
C VAL A 117 -21.43 -15.54 2.91
N TRP A 118 -21.74 -15.04 1.73
CA TRP A 118 -22.60 -15.70 0.75
C TRP A 118 -21.83 -15.92 -0.55
N LEU A 119 -21.70 -17.20 -0.96
CA LEU A 119 -21.17 -17.58 -2.26
C LEU A 119 -22.33 -17.81 -3.21
N LYS A 120 -22.53 -16.90 -4.17
CA LYS A 120 -23.60 -16.96 -5.16
C LYS A 120 -23.02 -16.83 -6.56
N ASP A 121 -23.34 -17.77 -7.43
CA ASP A 121 -22.90 -17.78 -8.83
C ASP A 121 -21.37 -17.58 -8.98
N ASP A 122 -20.59 -18.30 -8.15
CA ASP A 122 -19.13 -18.24 -8.03
C ASP A 122 -18.56 -16.85 -7.60
N ARG A 123 -19.40 -15.92 -7.19
CA ARG A 123 -19.00 -14.63 -6.63
C ARG A 123 -19.22 -14.60 -5.13
N VAL A 124 -18.25 -14.03 -4.41
CA VAL A 124 -18.28 -13.90 -2.95
C VAL A 124 -18.88 -12.58 -2.55
N TYR A 125 -19.82 -12.63 -1.61
CA TYR A 125 -20.46 -11.45 -1.05
C TYR A 125 -20.36 -11.46 0.48
N LEU A 126 -20.05 -10.30 1.05
CA LEU A 126 -19.96 -10.10 2.50
C LEU A 126 -21.20 -9.40 3.02
N ASN A 127 -21.76 -9.90 4.10
CA ASN A 127 -22.87 -9.23 4.79
C ASN A 127 -22.39 -7.84 5.27
N LEU A 128 -23.19 -6.81 5.00
CA LEU A 128 -22.86 -5.43 5.34
C LEU A 128 -22.55 -5.26 6.84
N SER A 129 -23.27 -5.92 7.75
CA SER A 129 -23.00 -5.85 9.18
C SER A 129 -21.69 -6.54 9.56
N TYR A 130 -21.25 -7.56 8.83
CA TYR A 130 -19.93 -8.15 8.99
C TYR A 130 -18.83 -7.20 8.54
N VAL A 131 -19.04 -6.49 7.42
CA VAL A 131 -18.09 -5.45 6.97
C VAL A 131 -18.01 -4.30 7.97
N GLN A 132 -19.14 -3.83 8.50
CA GLN A 132 -19.20 -2.75 9.50
C GLN A 132 -18.53 -3.11 10.84
N GLN A 133 -18.35 -4.37 11.13
CA GLN A 133 -17.66 -4.81 12.35
C GLN A 133 -16.18 -4.41 12.34
N TYR A 134 -15.54 -4.42 11.17
CA TYR A 134 -14.10 -4.19 11.01
C TYR A 134 -13.75 -3.00 10.11
N THR A 135 -14.74 -2.24 9.69
CA THR A 135 -14.54 -1.14 8.74
C THR A 135 -15.37 0.07 9.15
N ASP A 136 -14.71 1.23 9.24
CA ASP A 136 -15.37 2.49 9.58
C ASP A 136 -16.22 3.00 8.41
N ILE A 137 -17.46 2.56 8.34
CA ILE A 137 -18.43 2.95 7.33
C ILE A 137 -19.81 3.23 7.94
N ASP A 138 -20.51 4.22 7.38
CA ASP A 138 -21.96 4.38 7.55
C ASP A 138 -22.64 3.85 6.29
N ALA A 139 -23.67 3.04 6.44
CA ALA A 139 -24.42 2.51 5.33
C ALA A 139 -25.92 2.70 5.54
N TYR A 140 -26.59 3.19 4.51
CA TYR A 140 -28.02 3.47 4.52
C TYR A 140 -28.70 2.75 3.38
N ILE A 141 -29.80 2.07 3.67
CA ILE A 141 -30.55 1.27 2.70
C ILE A 141 -31.83 2.01 2.35
N TYR A 142 -32.03 2.26 1.09
CA TYR A 142 -33.23 2.92 0.54
C TYR A 142 -33.97 1.96 -0.40
N LYS A 143 -35.28 2.13 -0.48
CA LYS A 143 -36.16 1.39 -1.40
C LYS A 143 -36.67 2.32 -2.48
N ASP A 144 -37.17 1.75 -3.56
CA ASP A 144 -37.81 2.46 -4.67
C ASP A 144 -36.91 3.47 -5.43
N PRO A 145 -35.87 3.02 -6.15
CA PRO A 145 -35.35 1.65 -6.26
C PRO A 145 -34.46 1.30 -5.08
N TYR A 146 -34.19 0.00 -4.90
CA TYR A 146 -33.25 -0.46 -3.88
C TYR A 146 -31.86 0.09 -4.15
N ARG A 147 -31.29 0.73 -3.15
CA ARG A 147 -29.93 1.22 -3.17
C ARG A 147 -29.28 1.23 -1.79
N VAL A 148 -27.98 1.02 -1.76
CA VAL A 148 -27.15 1.09 -0.57
C VAL A 148 -26.19 2.25 -0.75
N ALA A 149 -26.33 3.27 0.08
CA ALA A 149 -25.42 4.42 0.11
C ALA A 149 -24.42 4.22 1.27
N ILE A 150 -23.14 4.10 0.95
CA ILE A 150 -22.06 3.86 1.91
C ILE A 150 -21.18 5.09 1.98
N GLN A 151 -20.94 5.57 3.19
CA GLN A 151 -19.99 6.64 3.49
C GLN A 151 -18.78 6.02 4.20
N TYR A 152 -17.59 6.28 3.71
CA TYR A 152 -16.33 5.73 4.23
C TYR A 152 -15.22 6.78 4.39
N GLN A 153 -15.51 8.03 4.02
CA GLN A 153 -14.62 9.18 4.20
C GLN A 153 -15.34 10.20 5.09
N PHE A 154 -14.70 10.62 6.16
CA PHE A 154 -15.33 11.43 7.21
C PHE A 154 -14.56 12.68 7.60
N ASP A 155 -13.28 12.79 7.20
CA ASP A 155 -12.43 13.94 7.52
C ASP A 155 -12.30 14.89 6.33
N LYS A 156 -12.28 16.20 6.63
CA LYS A 156 -12.06 17.29 5.66
C LYS A 156 -12.92 17.20 4.40
N ILE A 157 -14.17 16.75 4.56
CA ILE A 157 -15.12 16.62 3.45
C ILE A 157 -15.63 18.01 3.08
N LYS A 158 -15.48 18.40 1.82
CA LYS A 158 -16.09 19.62 1.29
C LYS A 158 -17.60 19.46 1.23
N THR A 159 -18.30 20.39 1.82
CA THR A 159 -19.77 20.41 1.86
C THR A 159 -20.32 21.78 1.49
N VAL A 160 -21.54 21.79 0.95
CA VAL A 160 -22.34 23.00 0.77
C VAL A 160 -23.69 22.80 1.42
N LYS A 161 -24.31 23.90 1.91
CA LYS A 161 -25.58 23.85 2.58
C LYS A 161 -26.67 24.46 1.72
N ALA A 162 -27.77 23.76 1.51
CA ALA A 162 -28.95 24.29 0.79
C ALA A 162 -29.56 25.50 1.53
N GLU A 163 -29.60 26.66 0.89
CA GLU A 163 -30.19 27.89 1.48
C GLU A 163 -31.73 27.95 1.37
N LYS A 164 -32.30 27.12 0.52
CA LYS A 164 -33.73 26.94 0.30
C LYS A 164 -34.02 25.52 -0.15
N ASN A 165 -35.28 25.14 -0.33
CA ASN A 165 -35.62 23.87 -0.97
C ASN A 165 -35.16 23.93 -2.43
N ILE A 166 -34.36 22.96 -2.86
CA ILE A 166 -33.72 22.90 -4.19
C ILE A 166 -33.83 21.52 -4.81
N ALA A 167 -33.92 21.50 -6.13
CA ALA A 167 -33.83 20.26 -6.90
C ALA A 167 -32.38 19.92 -7.17
N VAL A 168 -31.98 18.66 -6.90
CA VAL A 168 -30.75 18.02 -7.40
C VAL A 168 -31.09 17.45 -8.77
N ARG A 169 -30.36 17.85 -9.80
CA ARG A 169 -30.64 17.52 -11.19
C ARG A 169 -29.60 16.58 -11.75
N TYR A 170 -29.98 15.77 -12.72
CA TYR A 170 -29.10 14.79 -13.36
C TYR A 170 -27.87 15.43 -14.05
N ARG A 171 -28.05 16.63 -14.65
CA ARG A 171 -26.98 17.43 -15.28
C ARG A 171 -27.09 18.89 -14.85
N GLY A 172 -25.99 19.62 -15.00
CA GLY A 172 -25.95 21.07 -14.77
C GLY A 172 -26.82 21.82 -15.81
N GLY A 173 -28.06 22.12 -15.43
CA GLY A 173 -28.99 22.86 -16.31
C GLY A 173 -30.43 22.82 -15.79
N ILE A 174 -31.15 23.98 -15.91
CA ILE A 174 -32.53 24.08 -15.44
C ILE A 174 -33.55 23.22 -16.23
N LYS A 175 -33.10 22.67 -17.38
CA LYS A 175 -33.90 21.76 -18.23
C LYS A 175 -33.56 20.29 -18.00
N SER A 176 -32.57 20.01 -17.19
CA SER A 176 -32.22 18.63 -16.81
C SER A 176 -33.27 18.06 -15.84
N SER A 177 -33.57 16.78 -15.96
CA SER A 177 -34.51 16.06 -15.09
C SER A 177 -34.07 16.12 -13.62
N ILE A 178 -35.03 16.07 -12.73
CA ILE A 178 -34.82 16.14 -11.29
C ILE A 178 -34.58 14.72 -10.76
N LEU A 179 -33.46 14.50 -10.08
CA LEU A 179 -33.15 13.26 -9.35
C LEU A 179 -33.92 13.24 -8.01
N THR A 180 -33.71 14.27 -7.22
CA THR A 180 -34.35 14.42 -5.91
C THR A 180 -34.51 15.89 -5.55
N GLU A 181 -35.26 16.17 -4.47
CA GLU A 181 -35.39 17.50 -3.89
C GLU A 181 -34.93 17.52 -2.44
N VAL A 182 -34.02 18.43 -2.11
CA VAL A 182 -33.49 18.59 -0.76
C VAL A 182 -34.05 19.83 -0.08
N LYS A 183 -34.25 19.75 1.24
CA LYS A 183 -34.81 20.82 2.05
C LYS A 183 -33.77 21.89 2.36
N LYS A 184 -34.23 23.10 2.70
CA LYS A 184 -33.37 24.13 3.26
C LYS A 184 -32.60 23.59 4.48
N GLY A 185 -31.30 23.84 4.51
CA GLY A 185 -30.43 23.44 5.61
C GLY A 185 -29.76 22.09 5.43
N THR A 186 -30.16 21.28 4.41
CA THR A 186 -29.49 20.02 4.08
C THR A 186 -28.05 20.31 3.69
N LYS A 187 -27.07 19.60 4.28
CA LYS A 187 -25.69 19.55 3.84
C LYS A 187 -25.58 18.56 2.69
N LEU A 188 -24.80 18.93 1.69
CA LEU A 188 -24.54 18.13 0.50
C LEU A 188 -23.01 18.01 0.38
N ARG A 189 -22.49 16.83 0.07
CA ARG A 189 -21.07 16.64 -0.24
C ARG A 189 -20.79 17.28 -1.59
N LEU A 190 -19.79 18.15 -1.65
CA LEU A 190 -19.39 18.85 -2.87
C LEU A 190 -18.32 18.01 -3.60
N LEU A 191 -18.62 17.68 -4.87
CA LEU A 191 -17.69 16.96 -5.74
C LEU A 191 -16.91 17.93 -6.62
N GLU A 192 -17.64 18.85 -7.29
CA GLU A 192 -17.04 19.76 -8.26
C GLU A 192 -17.74 21.12 -8.23
N GLU A 193 -16.94 22.18 -8.31
CA GLU A 193 -17.43 23.55 -8.49
C GLU A 193 -17.37 23.94 -9.95
N LEU A 194 -18.54 24.26 -10.54
CA LEU A 194 -18.67 24.79 -11.88
C LEU A 194 -19.06 26.27 -11.85
N GLU A 195 -19.16 26.91 -13.01
CA GLU A 195 -19.48 28.34 -13.11
C GLU A 195 -20.81 28.69 -12.43
N ASP A 196 -21.93 28.05 -12.82
CA ASP A 196 -23.29 28.31 -12.34
C ASP A 196 -23.90 27.16 -11.51
N TRP A 197 -23.21 26.01 -11.45
CA TRP A 197 -23.66 24.78 -10.84
C TRP A 197 -22.60 24.18 -9.94
N GLU A 198 -23.02 23.36 -9.01
CA GLU A 198 -22.15 22.51 -8.20
C GLU A 198 -22.60 21.07 -8.34
N GLN A 199 -21.64 20.16 -8.59
CA GLN A 199 -21.90 18.74 -8.52
C GLN A 199 -21.83 18.30 -7.05
N VAL A 200 -22.87 17.60 -6.62
CA VAL A 200 -23.04 17.23 -5.22
C VAL A 200 -23.53 15.79 -5.08
N ALA A 201 -23.22 15.18 -3.94
CA ALA A 201 -23.84 13.94 -3.50
C ALA A 201 -24.73 14.21 -2.27
N THR A 202 -25.85 13.50 -2.22
CA THR A 202 -26.78 13.50 -1.09
C THR A 202 -26.56 12.26 -0.23
N ASP A 203 -26.91 12.30 1.05
CA ASP A 203 -26.79 11.15 1.95
C ASP A 203 -27.65 9.96 1.52
N ASP A 204 -28.73 10.21 0.76
CA ASP A 204 -29.61 9.16 0.23
C ASP A 204 -29.19 8.63 -1.15
N GLY A 205 -27.94 8.89 -1.57
CA GLY A 205 -27.28 8.24 -2.70
C GLY A 205 -27.61 8.83 -4.07
N TYR A 206 -27.99 10.12 -4.15
CA TYR A 206 -28.11 10.81 -5.42
C TYR A 206 -26.88 11.67 -5.68
N ILE A 207 -26.28 11.50 -6.85
CA ILE A 207 -25.17 12.31 -7.34
C ILE A 207 -25.70 13.15 -8.50
N GLY A 208 -25.65 14.47 -8.36
CA GLY A 208 -26.23 15.36 -9.37
C GLY A 208 -25.79 16.81 -9.18
N TYR A 209 -26.55 17.73 -9.75
CA TYR A 209 -26.18 19.13 -9.85
C TYR A 209 -27.20 20.04 -9.18
N VAL A 210 -26.70 21.03 -8.45
CA VAL A 210 -27.49 22.10 -7.85
C VAL A 210 -27.01 23.45 -8.37
N GLU A 211 -27.94 24.45 -8.44
CA GLU A 211 -27.54 25.81 -8.83
C GLU A 211 -26.68 26.44 -7.73
N LYS A 212 -25.47 26.90 -8.05
CA LYS A 212 -24.50 27.51 -7.13
C LYS A 212 -25.13 28.65 -6.28
N LYS A 213 -25.96 29.50 -6.89
CA LYS A 213 -26.68 30.58 -6.18
C LYS A 213 -27.74 30.12 -5.18
N LYS A 214 -28.00 28.83 -5.04
CA LYS A 214 -29.01 28.24 -4.13
C LYS A 214 -28.38 27.51 -2.96
N VAL A 215 -27.07 27.43 -2.91
CA VAL A 215 -26.28 26.83 -1.83
C VAL A 215 -25.37 27.88 -1.21
N GLY A 216 -24.95 27.63 0.02
CA GLY A 216 -24.02 28.47 0.79
C GLY A 216 -22.59 28.31 0.35
N LYS A 217 -21.67 28.89 1.12
CA LYS A 217 -20.25 28.75 0.90
C LYS A 217 -19.80 27.31 1.11
N VAL A 218 -18.71 26.92 0.44
CA VAL A 218 -18.03 25.65 0.68
C VAL A 218 -17.43 25.66 2.08
N GLU A 219 -17.70 24.61 2.82
CA GLU A 219 -17.17 24.37 4.17
C GLU A 219 -16.47 23.01 4.19
N GLU A 220 -15.34 22.92 4.88
CA GLU A 220 -14.75 21.64 5.24
C GLU A 220 -15.44 21.12 6.50
N THR A 221 -15.89 19.88 6.47
CA THR A 221 -16.59 19.23 7.57
C THR A 221 -15.87 17.92 7.92
N THR A 222 -15.57 17.75 9.21
CA THR A 222 -15.19 16.47 9.80
C THR A 222 -16.38 15.91 10.54
N PHE A 223 -16.72 14.65 10.29
CA PHE A 223 -17.82 13.97 10.96
C PHE A 223 -17.28 13.20 12.16
N GLU A 224 -17.94 13.35 13.31
CA GLU A 224 -17.59 12.56 14.50
C GLU A 224 -17.86 11.08 14.25
N ARG A 225 -16.91 10.22 14.67
CA ARG A 225 -16.97 8.76 14.51
C ARG A 225 -16.97 8.09 15.87
N ASN A 226 -17.76 7.04 15.97
CA ASN A 226 -17.79 6.16 17.14
C ASN A 226 -17.19 4.75 16.83
N PHE A 227 -16.62 4.58 15.63
CA PHE A 227 -15.97 3.34 15.25
C PHE A 227 -14.68 3.19 16.06
N GLN A 228 -14.54 2.03 16.72
CA GLN A 228 -13.30 1.64 17.37
C GLN A 228 -12.61 0.64 16.45
N GLY A 229 -11.60 1.11 15.75
CA GLY A 229 -10.74 0.27 14.93
C GLY A 229 -9.89 -0.68 15.77
N GLU A 230 -9.22 -1.59 15.11
CA GLU A 230 -8.25 -2.48 15.72
C GLU A 230 -7.02 -1.68 16.17
N GLU A 231 -6.57 -1.92 17.39
CA GLU A 231 -5.34 -1.33 17.93
C GLU A 231 -4.20 -2.34 17.80
N TYR A 232 -3.21 -2.00 16.97
CA TYR A 232 -1.97 -2.78 16.83
C TYR A 232 -0.97 -2.33 17.88
N THR A 233 -0.30 -3.31 18.47
CA THR A 233 0.86 -3.11 19.35
C THR A 233 2.09 -3.71 18.67
N TYR A 234 3.26 -3.13 18.93
CA TYR A 234 4.50 -3.52 18.27
C TYR A 234 5.56 -3.90 19.29
N ILE A 235 6.37 -4.89 18.95
CA ILE A 235 7.52 -5.30 19.74
C ILE A 235 8.73 -4.54 19.17
N THR A 236 9.11 -3.45 19.83
CA THR A 236 10.20 -2.60 19.36
C THR A 236 11.38 -2.62 20.34
N MET A 237 12.57 -2.29 19.81
CA MET A 237 13.77 -2.11 20.63
C MET A 237 13.70 -0.78 21.37
N ASP A 238 14.27 -0.72 22.58
CA ASP A 238 14.39 0.53 23.34
C ASP A 238 15.40 1.50 22.73
N ASP A 239 16.46 0.95 22.12
CA ASP A 239 17.51 1.69 21.42
C ASP A 239 17.34 1.59 19.90
N SER A 240 17.98 2.50 19.15
CA SER A 240 18.02 2.41 17.70
C SER A 240 18.57 1.05 17.25
N VAL A 241 17.89 0.44 16.28
CA VAL A 241 18.32 -0.82 15.70
C VAL A 241 19.58 -0.62 14.88
N ASN A 242 20.62 -1.37 15.20
CA ASN A 242 21.82 -1.54 14.37
C ASN A 242 21.94 -3.03 14.05
N MET A 243 21.40 -3.42 12.91
CA MET A 243 21.29 -4.82 12.49
C MET A 243 22.35 -5.18 11.45
N VAL A 244 22.78 -6.43 11.45
CA VAL A 244 23.58 -6.98 10.37
C VAL A 244 23.07 -8.36 9.96
N TRP A 245 22.98 -8.61 8.65
CA TRP A 245 22.74 -9.96 8.14
C TRP A 245 24.02 -10.78 8.15
N HIS A 246 23.91 -11.99 8.67
CA HIS A 246 24.99 -12.98 8.67
C HIS A 246 24.62 -14.12 7.73
N GLN A 247 25.28 -14.19 6.58
CA GLN A 247 25.07 -15.27 5.62
C GLN A 247 25.66 -16.58 6.15
N VAL A 248 24.80 -17.42 6.72
CA VAL A 248 25.14 -18.76 7.21
C VAL A 248 24.71 -19.79 6.17
N THR A 249 25.65 -20.54 5.62
CA THR A 249 25.40 -21.43 4.47
C THR A 249 25.32 -22.91 4.83
N SER A 250 25.62 -23.28 6.08
CA SER A 250 25.55 -24.65 6.57
C SER A 250 25.42 -24.70 8.09
N THR A 251 24.97 -25.82 8.62
CA THR A 251 24.91 -26.05 10.07
C THR A 251 26.25 -25.85 10.76
N ASP A 252 27.37 -26.30 10.11
CA ASP A 252 28.70 -26.17 10.67
C ASP A 252 29.19 -24.71 10.72
N ALA A 253 28.72 -23.86 9.79
CA ALA A 253 29.06 -22.45 9.76
C ALA A 253 28.61 -21.68 10.99
N ASN A 254 27.60 -22.15 11.69
CA ASN A 254 27.14 -21.56 12.96
C ASN A 254 28.23 -21.49 14.04
N ALA A 255 29.19 -22.42 14.00
CA ALA A 255 30.27 -22.46 14.98
C ALA A 255 31.24 -21.26 14.89
N TYR A 256 31.27 -20.56 13.76
CA TYR A 256 32.20 -19.45 13.50
C TYR A 256 31.62 -18.07 13.89
N LEU A 257 30.51 -18.02 14.58
CA LEU A 257 29.89 -16.74 15.01
C LEU A 257 30.89 -15.84 15.74
N GLU A 258 31.60 -16.38 16.76
CA GLU A 258 32.49 -15.56 17.59
C GLU A 258 33.63 -14.94 16.79
N ASP A 259 34.18 -15.68 15.81
CA ASP A 259 35.18 -15.16 14.90
C ASP A 259 34.61 -14.08 13.97
N ALA A 260 33.38 -14.30 13.44
CA ALA A 260 32.74 -13.36 12.54
C ALA A 260 32.43 -12.01 13.22
N ILE A 261 32.03 -12.02 14.50
CA ILE A 261 31.68 -10.79 15.25
C ILE A 261 32.84 -10.19 16.06
N ALA A 262 34.05 -10.76 15.98
CA ALA A 262 35.20 -10.39 16.84
C ALA A 262 35.54 -8.90 16.79
N ASN A 263 35.35 -8.24 15.64
CA ASN A 263 35.63 -6.82 15.41
C ASN A 263 34.37 -5.95 15.38
N MET A 264 33.19 -6.53 15.60
CA MET A 264 31.91 -5.85 15.52
C MET A 264 31.65 -5.03 16.78
N THR A 265 31.24 -3.78 16.61
CA THR A 265 30.90 -2.89 17.74
C THR A 265 29.60 -2.14 17.44
N GLY A 266 28.78 -1.91 18.49
CA GLY A 266 27.55 -1.10 18.39
C GLY A 266 26.39 -1.80 17.69
N VAL A 267 26.57 -2.99 17.14
CA VAL A 267 25.47 -3.82 16.60
C VAL A 267 24.68 -4.40 17.78
N ASN A 268 23.35 -4.38 17.68
CA ASN A 268 22.46 -4.96 18.67
C ASN A 268 21.53 -6.05 18.14
N VAL A 269 21.46 -6.22 16.80
CA VAL A 269 20.68 -7.28 16.16
C VAL A 269 21.54 -8.00 15.10
N ILE A 270 21.52 -9.32 15.11
CA ILE A 270 22.11 -10.15 14.06
C ILE A 270 21.03 -11.02 13.42
N SER A 271 20.98 -11.04 12.08
CA SER A 271 20.00 -11.80 11.32
C SER A 271 20.68 -12.88 10.48
N PRO A 272 20.77 -14.13 10.99
CA PRO A 272 21.36 -15.22 10.23
C PRO A 272 20.39 -15.78 9.18
N THR A 273 20.90 -16.10 7.98
CA THR A 273 20.14 -16.68 6.86
C THR A 273 19.89 -18.18 7.11
N TRP A 274 18.95 -18.51 7.98
CA TRP A 274 18.77 -19.88 8.50
C TRP A 274 17.66 -20.69 7.88
N PHE A 275 16.67 -20.00 7.34
CA PHE A 275 15.49 -20.65 6.80
C PHE A 275 15.36 -20.33 5.31
N CYS A 276 14.91 -21.30 4.53
CA CYS A 276 14.61 -21.12 3.13
C CYS A 276 13.40 -21.96 2.76
N LEU A 277 12.44 -21.39 2.02
CA LEU A 277 11.30 -22.12 1.49
C LEU A 277 11.78 -23.21 0.52
N THR A 278 11.38 -24.47 0.72
CA THR A 278 11.92 -25.61 -0.05
C THR A 278 10.93 -26.24 -1.01
N ASP A 279 9.64 -26.06 -0.80
CA ASP A 279 8.59 -26.59 -1.68
C ASP A 279 7.26 -25.81 -1.55
N THR A 280 6.32 -26.10 -2.43
CA THR A 280 5.00 -25.47 -2.47
C THR A 280 4.04 -25.94 -1.36
N ALA A 281 4.41 -26.95 -0.57
CA ALA A 281 3.68 -27.35 0.63
C ALA A 281 4.04 -26.48 1.84
N GLY A 282 4.93 -25.50 1.71
CA GLY A 282 5.37 -24.60 2.75
C GLY A 282 6.41 -25.24 3.70
N ASN A 283 7.14 -26.24 3.23
CA ASN A 283 8.26 -26.78 4.01
C ASN A 283 9.48 -25.85 3.91
N ILE A 284 10.27 -25.81 4.99
CA ILE A 284 11.50 -25.00 5.04
C ILE A 284 12.73 -25.87 5.28
N SER A 285 13.87 -25.46 4.75
CA SER A 285 15.16 -25.85 5.30
C SER A 285 15.40 -25.07 6.59
N ASN A 286 16.07 -25.71 7.55
CA ASN A 286 16.34 -25.12 8.86
C ASN A 286 17.74 -25.52 9.33
N ILE A 287 18.62 -24.54 9.42
CA ILE A 287 20.00 -24.70 9.95
C ILE A 287 20.22 -23.89 11.23
N ALA A 288 19.16 -23.44 11.89
CA ALA A 288 19.22 -22.66 13.11
C ALA A 288 19.91 -23.42 14.26
N SER A 289 20.63 -22.68 15.11
CA SER A 289 21.44 -23.23 16.18
C SER A 289 21.18 -22.54 17.51
N ALA A 290 20.75 -23.29 18.52
CA ALA A 290 20.58 -22.78 19.87
C ALA A 290 21.91 -22.34 20.52
N ASP A 291 23.03 -22.98 20.17
CA ASP A 291 24.38 -22.59 20.63
C ASP A 291 24.77 -21.21 20.06
N TYR A 292 24.47 -20.98 18.79
CA TYR A 292 24.66 -19.65 18.17
C TYR A 292 23.84 -18.58 18.88
N VAL A 293 22.55 -18.82 19.12
CA VAL A 293 21.67 -17.87 19.82
C VAL A 293 22.19 -17.58 21.22
N ALA A 294 22.58 -18.61 21.98
CA ALA A 294 23.13 -18.44 23.32
C ALA A 294 24.41 -17.57 23.29
N LYS A 295 25.34 -17.83 22.38
CA LYS A 295 26.56 -17.04 22.22
C LYS A 295 26.28 -15.60 21.79
N ALA A 296 25.31 -15.38 20.88
CA ALA A 296 24.89 -14.05 20.48
C ALA A 296 24.31 -13.26 21.67
N HIS A 297 23.45 -13.90 22.47
CA HIS A 297 22.88 -13.30 23.70
C HIS A 297 23.97 -12.97 24.75
N GLU A 298 24.99 -13.83 24.91
CA GLU A 298 26.16 -13.52 25.78
C GLU A 298 26.92 -12.28 25.35
N LYS A 299 26.85 -11.91 24.05
CA LYS A 299 27.43 -10.68 23.49
C LYS A 299 26.45 -9.50 23.49
N GLY A 300 25.22 -9.69 24.01
CA GLY A 300 24.18 -8.66 24.03
C GLY A 300 23.45 -8.46 22.69
N LEU A 301 23.56 -9.39 21.76
CA LEU A 301 22.90 -9.35 20.45
C LEU A 301 21.53 -10.00 20.52
N LYS A 302 20.52 -9.40 19.93
CA LYS A 302 19.27 -10.05 19.55
C LYS A 302 19.45 -10.84 18.27
N VAL A 303 18.72 -11.95 18.11
CA VAL A 303 18.81 -12.81 16.94
C VAL A 303 17.46 -12.89 16.23
N TRP A 304 17.38 -12.34 15.02
CA TRP A 304 16.22 -12.43 14.16
C TRP A 304 16.52 -13.39 13.01
N GLY A 305 15.95 -14.61 13.06
CA GLY A 305 16.21 -15.62 12.04
C GLY A 305 15.58 -15.24 10.69
N LEU A 306 16.39 -15.18 9.63
CA LEU A 306 15.91 -14.85 8.30
C LEU A 306 15.33 -16.05 7.59
N ILE A 307 14.17 -15.85 6.94
CA ILE A 307 13.54 -16.75 5.97
C ILE A 307 13.51 -16.11 4.59
N ASP A 308 13.97 -16.86 3.58
CA ASP A 308 13.95 -16.46 2.17
C ASP A 308 13.14 -17.41 1.27
N ASN A 309 12.88 -16.96 0.02
CA ASN A 309 12.22 -17.72 -1.03
C ASN A 309 13.13 -18.03 -2.22
N PHE A 310 14.46 -18.15 -2.00
CA PHE A 310 15.45 -18.22 -3.07
C PHE A 310 15.66 -19.62 -3.66
N THR A 311 14.98 -20.64 -3.17
CA THR A 311 15.04 -21.99 -3.76
C THR A 311 14.52 -21.96 -5.20
N GLN A 312 15.37 -22.38 -6.13
CA GLN A 312 14.98 -22.47 -7.54
C GLN A 312 13.81 -23.45 -7.71
N ASP A 313 12.95 -23.14 -8.67
CA ASP A 313 11.76 -23.94 -9.05
C ASP A 313 10.69 -24.08 -7.94
N VAL A 314 10.77 -23.34 -6.84
CA VAL A 314 9.71 -23.24 -5.84
C VAL A 314 8.84 -22.01 -6.11
N SER A 315 7.57 -22.25 -6.36
CA SER A 315 6.61 -21.17 -6.62
C SER A 315 6.13 -20.55 -5.30
N THR A 316 6.56 -19.33 -5.02
CA THR A 316 6.07 -18.53 -3.89
C THR A 316 4.55 -18.30 -4.01
N MET A 317 4.04 -18.08 -5.24
CA MET A 317 2.61 -17.95 -5.51
C MET A 317 1.83 -19.19 -5.08
N GLU A 318 2.24 -20.39 -5.49
CA GLU A 318 1.54 -21.63 -5.13
C GLU A 318 1.60 -21.89 -3.62
N THR A 319 2.72 -21.58 -2.97
CA THR A 319 2.86 -21.73 -1.52
C THR A 319 1.93 -20.78 -0.77
N LEU A 320 1.99 -19.49 -1.07
CA LEU A 320 1.31 -18.46 -0.29
C LEU A 320 -0.18 -18.36 -0.60
N SER A 321 -0.63 -18.73 -1.81
CA SER A 321 -2.05 -18.78 -2.15
C SER A 321 -2.79 -19.95 -1.51
N ASN A 322 -2.07 -20.99 -1.06
CA ASN A 322 -2.66 -22.14 -0.40
C ASN A 322 -2.60 -21.97 1.13
N THR A 323 -3.76 -21.89 1.77
CA THR A 323 -3.86 -21.68 3.22
C THR A 323 -3.16 -22.78 4.04
N ALA A 324 -3.26 -24.05 3.64
CA ALA A 324 -2.58 -25.14 4.36
C ALA A 324 -1.04 -25.02 4.24
N SER A 325 -0.52 -24.66 3.08
CA SER A 325 0.91 -24.43 2.86
C SER A 325 1.41 -23.23 3.67
N ARG A 326 0.66 -22.12 3.67
CA ARG A 326 0.97 -20.92 4.45
C ARG A 326 1.02 -21.23 5.95
N GLN A 327 0.00 -21.95 6.47
CA GLN A 327 -0.05 -22.36 7.87
C GLN A 327 1.06 -23.34 8.24
N ASN A 328 1.45 -24.24 7.33
CA ASN A 328 2.59 -25.14 7.53
C ASN A 328 3.89 -24.35 7.64
N LEU A 329 4.12 -23.39 6.74
CA LEU A 329 5.27 -22.49 6.75
C LEU A 329 5.37 -21.72 8.08
N ILE A 330 4.28 -21.06 8.48
CA ILE A 330 4.21 -20.31 9.74
C ILE A 330 4.47 -21.22 10.94
N THR A 331 3.85 -22.38 10.99
CA THR A 331 4.03 -23.35 12.09
C THR A 331 5.48 -23.77 12.23
N GLN A 332 6.16 -24.09 11.12
CA GLN A 332 7.56 -24.49 11.15
C GLN A 332 8.49 -23.35 11.59
N LEU A 333 8.25 -22.11 11.10
CA LEU A 333 9.02 -20.93 11.49
C LEU A 333 8.90 -20.65 12.99
N ILE A 334 7.67 -20.61 13.52
CA ILE A 334 7.42 -20.38 14.95
C ILE A 334 8.03 -21.47 15.81
N GLN A 335 7.85 -22.74 15.44
CA GLN A 335 8.46 -23.86 16.16
C GLN A 335 9.99 -23.78 16.16
N ALA A 336 10.60 -23.47 15.01
CA ALA A 336 12.03 -23.30 14.91
C ALA A 336 12.53 -22.15 15.78
N ALA A 337 11.88 -20.98 15.70
CA ALA A 337 12.21 -19.81 16.50
C ALA A 337 12.16 -20.07 18.00
N VAL A 338 11.08 -20.66 18.48
CA VAL A 338 10.90 -21.00 19.90
C VAL A 338 11.91 -22.05 20.36
N ASN A 339 12.16 -23.09 19.56
CA ASN A 339 13.07 -24.18 19.92
C ASN A 339 14.51 -23.73 20.11
N VAL A 340 14.99 -22.75 19.35
CA VAL A 340 16.38 -22.24 19.49
C VAL A 340 16.47 -20.95 20.31
N GLY A 341 15.33 -20.35 20.68
CA GLY A 341 15.26 -19.13 21.49
C GLY A 341 15.53 -17.84 20.72
N LEU A 342 15.01 -17.72 19.49
CA LEU A 342 15.08 -16.48 18.72
C LEU A 342 14.36 -15.32 19.40
N ASP A 343 14.79 -14.10 19.11
CA ASP A 343 14.11 -12.86 19.50
C ASP A 343 13.14 -12.37 18.41
N GLY A 344 13.31 -12.84 17.17
CA GLY A 344 12.44 -12.42 16.06
C GLY A 344 12.62 -13.26 14.79
N ILE A 345 11.79 -12.97 13.81
CA ILE A 345 11.83 -13.51 12.45
C ILE A 345 11.98 -12.33 11.49
N ASN A 346 12.90 -12.46 10.54
CA ASN A 346 13.10 -11.53 9.44
C ASN A 346 12.67 -12.20 8.14
N VAL A 347 11.71 -11.60 7.43
CA VAL A 347 11.16 -12.15 6.17
C VAL A 347 11.81 -11.43 5.00
N ASP A 348 12.55 -12.18 4.18
CA ASP A 348 13.26 -11.70 2.99
C ASP A 348 12.74 -12.42 1.74
N PHE A 349 11.49 -12.10 1.37
CA PHE A 349 10.86 -12.65 0.17
C PHE A 349 11.01 -11.66 -0.98
N GLU A 350 11.86 -12.02 -1.94
CA GLU A 350 12.19 -11.18 -3.08
C GLU A 350 11.52 -11.61 -4.38
N SER A 351 11.60 -10.73 -5.39
CA SER A 351 11.13 -10.98 -6.76
C SER A 351 9.66 -11.41 -6.84
N LEU A 352 8.84 -10.91 -5.95
CA LEU A 352 7.41 -11.17 -5.94
C LEU A 352 6.75 -10.52 -7.17
N SER A 353 5.87 -11.25 -7.86
CA SER A 353 5.01 -10.70 -8.90
C SER A 353 3.76 -10.05 -8.30
N GLU A 354 3.09 -9.21 -9.07
CA GLU A 354 1.91 -8.45 -8.61
C GLU A 354 0.80 -9.37 -8.07
N ASP A 355 0.59 -10.52 -8.70
CA ASP A 355 -0.41 -11.51 -8.29
C ASP A 355 -0.09 -12.22 -6.97
N VAL A 356 1.17 -12.23 -6.54
CA VAL A 356 1.60 -12.77 -5.23
C VAL A 356 1.30 -11.79 -4.10
N GLY A 357 1.23 -10.49 -4.36
CA GLY A 357 1.17 -9.45 -3.34
C GLY A 357 0.08 -9.68 -2.27
N ILE A 358 -1.15 -9.97 -2.67
CA ILE A 358 -2.26 -10.22 -1.72
C ILE A 358 -2.02 -11.46 -0.83
N HIS A 359 -1.34 -12.48 -1.35
CA HIS A 359 -1.03 -13.70 -0.63
C HIS A 359 0.15 -13.50 0.33
N PHE A 360 1.11 -12.67 -0.08
CA PHE A 360 2.22 -12.27 0.77
C PHE A 360 1.75 -11.43 1.96
N LEU A 361 0.86 -10.48 1.72
CA LEU A 361 0.25 -9.70 2.81
C LEU A 361 -0.53 -10.59 3.78
N GLU A 362 -1.28 -11.57 3.28
CA GLU A 362 -1.99 -12.50 4.15
C GLU A 362 -1.04 -13.38 4.95
N PHE A 363 0.07 -13.83 4.34
CA PHE A 363 1.13 -14.52 5.07
C PHE A 363 1.70 -13.67 6.21
N LEU A 364 2.01 -12.40 5.96
CA LEU A 364 2.53 -11.50 6.99
C LEU A 364 1.51 -11.23 8.10
N ARG A 365 0.22 -11.08 7.76
CA ARG A 365 -0.85 -10.92 8.74
C ARG A 365 -0.96 -12.15 9.67
N GLU A 366 -1.01 -13.34 9.09
CA GLU A 366 -1.09 -14.59 9.85
C GLU A 366 0.19 -14.81 10.68
N LEU A 367 1.37 -14.56 10.11
CA LEU A 367 2.65 -14.71 10.81
C LEU A 367 2.79 -13.71 11.97
N SER A 368 2.35 -12.46 11.77
CA SER A 368 2.37 -11.42 12.83
C SER A 368 1.60 -11.86 14.07
N VAL A 369 0.39 -12.42 13.88
CA VAL A 369 -0.41 -12.95 14.98
C VAL A 369 0.36 -14.01 15.78
N GLU A 370 1.03 -14.93 15.08
CA GLU A 370 1.77 -16.02 15.75
C GLU A 370 3.10 -15.52 16.34
N CYS A 371 3.78 -14.57 15.72
CA CYS A 371 4.97 -13.92 16.30
C CYS A 371 4.64 -13.21 17.61
N HIS A 372 3.60 -12.39 17.62
CA HIS A 372 3.20 -11.65 18.84
C HIS A 372 2.74 -12.57 19.97
N LYS A 373 2.03 -13.67 19.69
CA LYS A 373 1.69 -14.69 20.70
C LYS A 373 2.92 -15.32 21.35
N ASN A 374 4.05 -15.37 20.63
CA ASN A 374 5.31 -15.97 21.11
C ASN A 374 6.35 -14.92 21.51
N ASN A 375 5.98 -13.63 21.56
CA ASN A 375 6.86 -12.50 21.87
C ASN A 375 8.10 -12.46 20.96
N LEU A 376 7.88 -12.70 19.66
CA LEU A 376 8.89 -12.60 18.61
C LEU A 376 8.68 -11.32 17.79
N VAL A 377 9.75 -10.59 17.55
CA VAL A 377 9.76 -9.47 16.59
C VAL A 377 9.50 -10.02 15.18
N LEU A 378 8.67 -9.34 14.41
CA LEU A 378 8.51 -9.60 12.98
C LEU A 378 9.05 -8.40 12.19
N SER A 379 10.08 -8.64 11.38
CA SER A 379 10.58 -7.68 10.39
C SER A 379 10.44 -8.21 8.98
N VAL A 380 10.28 -7.31 8.01
CA VAL A 380 10.15 -7.65 6.59
C VAL A 380 11.07 -6.79 5.76
N ASP A 381 11.80 -7.42 4.83
CA ASP A 381 12.71 -6.77 3.91
C ASP A 381 11.98 -6.41 2.62
N ASN A 382 12.19 -5.19 2.14
CA ASN A 382 11.54 -4.67 0.94
C ASN A 382 12.56 -4.04 0.00
N PRO A 383 12.39 -4.17 -1.32
CA PRO A 383 13.10 -3.33 -2.27
C PRO A 383 12.75 -1.87 -2.04
N VAL A 384 13.61 -0.95 -2.47
CA VAL A 384 13.29 0.47 -2.54
C VAL A 384 11.97 0.68 -3.31
N PRO A 385 11.07 1.56 -2.83
CA PRO A 385 9.80 1.80 -3.50
C PRO A 385 9.97 2.26 -4.95
N GLU A 386 9.29 1.57 -5.86
CA GLU A 386 9.18 1.87 -7.28
C GLU A 386 7.76 1.52 -7.74
N ASP A 387 7.26 2.10 -8.82
CA ASP A 387 5.89 1.83 -9.31
C ASP A 387 5.61 0.33 -9.47
N PHE A 388 6.59 -0.42 -9.98
CA PHE A 388 6.47 -1.87 -10.19
C PHE A 388 6.58 -2.71 -8.91
N THR A 389 6.89 -2.11 -7.75
CA THR A 389 6.93 -2.77 -6.43
C THR A 389 5.76 -2.38 -5.53
N SER A 390 4.75 -1.69 -6.06
CA SER A 390 3.58 -1.21 -5.30
C SER A 390 2.78 -2.36 -4.65
N HIS A 391 2.80 -3.54 -5.27
CA HIS A 391 2.13 -4.75 -4.77
C HIS A 391 2.70 -5.31 -3.46
N TYR A 392 3.85 -4.82 -2.99
CA TYR A 392 4.32 -5.09 -1.64
C TYR A 392 3.44 -4.44 -0.57
N ASP A 393 2.71 -3.35 -0.91
CA ASP A 393 1.78 -2.63 -0.01
C ASP A 393 2.42 -2.35 1.36
N ARG A 394 3.37 -1.45 1.37
CA ARG A 394 4.13 -1.10 2.58
C ARG A 394 3.26 -0.49 3.67
N ALA A 395 2.14 0.13 3.29
CA ALA A 395 1.16 0.67 4.23
C ALA A 395 0.53 -0.46 5.08
N GLU A 396 0.11 -1.55 4.44
CA GLU A 396 -0.43 -2.69 5.18
C GLU A 396 0.67 -3.46 5.92
N GLN A 397 1.86 -3.65 5.32
CA GLN A 397 3.01 -4.20 6.04
C GLN A 397 3.30 -3.38 7.30
N GLY A 398 3.42 -2.05 7.16
CA GLY A 398 3.64 -1.14 8.26
C GLY A 398 2.54 -1.15 9.33
N ARG A 399 1.39 -1.72 9.06
CA ARG A 399 0.33 -1.93 10.05
C ARG A 399 0.54 -3.21 10.85
N VAL A 400 1.03 -4.28 10.22
CA VAL A 400 1.00 -5.63 10.81
C VAL A 400 2.34 -6.14 11.31
N VAL A 401 3.49 -5.63 10.77
CA VAL A 401 4.82 -6.05 11.23
C VAL A 401 5.42 -5.04 12.21
N ASP A 402 6.43 -5.44 12.98
CA ASP A 402 7.11 -4.56 13.93
C ASP A 402 8.08 -3.62 13.21
N TYR A 403 8.80 -4.10 12.19
CA TYR A 403 9.71 -3.30 11.40
C TYR A 403 9.61 -3.60 9.91
N VAL A 404 9.66 -2.53 9.12
CA VAL A 404 9.84 -2.56 7.68
C VAL A 404 11.28 -2.15 7.36
N ILE A 405 12.04 -3.02 6.72
CA ILE A 405 13.42 -2.78 6.33
C ILE A 405 13.44 -2.45 4.84
N ILE A 406 14.06 -1.32 4.49
CA ILE A 406 14.29 -0.94 3.10
C ILE A 406 15.68 -1.43 2.72
N MET A 407 15.80 -2.27 1.71
CA MET A 407 17.07 -2.65 1.11
C MET A 407 17.60 -1.50 0.25
N GLY A 408 18.23 -0.51 0.89
CA GLY A 408 18.75 0.71 0.28
C GLY A 408 19.99 0.46 -0.56
N TYR A 409 19.97 -0.57 -1.41
CA TYR A 409 21.04 -0.99 -2.30
C TYR A 409 20.48 -1.70 -3.54
N ASP A 410 21.38 -2.06 -4.48
CA ASP A 410 21.08 -2.59 -5.80
C ASP A 410 20.36 -1.58 -6.73
N GLU A 411 20.65 -0.25 -6.56
CA GLU A 411 20.29 0.78 -7.55
C GLU A 411 20.80 0.41 -8.94
N HIS A 412 22.07 -0.04 -9.00
CA HIS A 412 22.67 -0.72 -10.15
C HIS A 412 23.11 -2.12 -9.75
N TYR A 413 22.65 -3.12 -10.49
CA TYR A 413 22.82 -4.54 -10.19
C TYR A 413 23.41 -5.31 -11.38
N SER A 414 23.71 -6.59 -11.22
CA SER A 414 24.22 -7.43 -12.31
C SER A 414 23.24 -7.49 -13.47
N GLY A 415 23.65 -6.99 -14.65
CA GLY A 415 22.81 -6.89 -15.85
C GLY A 415 22.27 -5.50 -16.13
N SER A 416 22.42 -4.54 -15.22
CA SER A 416 22.14 -3.11 -15.47
C SER A 416 23.34 -2.41 -16.13
N ASP A 417 23.17 -1.15 -16.48
CA ASP A 417 24.28 -0.25 -16.81
C ASP A 417 25.18 -0.05 -15.58
N ALA A 418 26.46 0.31 -15.83
CA ALA A 418 27.41 0.58 -14.76
C ALA A 418 27.02 1.81 -13.92
N GLY A 419 27.00 1.66 -12.61
CA GLY A 419 26.62 2.73 -11.68
C GLY A 419 26.87 2.38 -10.22
N SER A 420 26.47 3.29 -9.33
CA SER A 420 26.49 3.09 -7.89
C SER A 420 25.49 2.01 -7.47
N VAL A 421 25.84 1.17 -6.51
CA VAL A 421 24.86 0.23 -5.92
C VAL A 421 23.89 0.93 -4.97
N ALA A 422 24.25 2.13 -4.47
CA ALA A 422 23.45 2.86 -3.48
C ALA A 422 23.86 4.34 -3.45
N SER A 423 23.47 5.13 -4.46
CA SER A 423 23.71 6.56 -4.41
C SER A 423 22.88 7.22 -3.29
N LEU A 424 23.45 8.22 -2.62
CA LEU A 424 22.77 8.87 -1.49
C LEU A 424 21.41 9.47 -1.88
N PRO A 425 21.24 10.16 -3.03
CA PRO A 425 19.94 10.69 -3.42
C PRO A 425 18.88 9.61 -3.65
N TRP A 426 19.26 8.48 -4.24
CA TRP A 426 18.33 7.37 -4.48
C TRP A 426 17.92 6.69 -3.16
N VAL A 427 18.86 6.44 -2.25
CA VAL A 427 18.56 5.92 -0.91
C VAL A 427 17.64 6.87 -0.15
N GLU A 428 17.93 8.18 -0.20
CA GLU A 428 17.12 9.19 0.48
C GLU A 428 15.69 9.26 -0.08
N GLN A 429 15.53 9.16 -1.40
CA GLN A 429 14.21 9.10 -2.03
C GLN A 429 13.44 7.87 -1.59
N GLY A 430 14.06 6.68 -1.59
CA GLY A 430 13.43 5.45 -1.12
C GLY A 430 12.97 5.53 0.34
N ILE A 431 13.73 6.20 1.20
CA ILE A 431 13.30 6.49 2.57
C ILE A 431 12.06 7.39 2.58
N GLN A 432 12.07 8.48 1.81
CA GLN A 432 10.95 9.43 1.77
C GLN A 432 9.66 8.76 1.29
N ASP A 433 9.75 7.98 0.22
CA ASP A 433 8.60 7.27 -0.35
C ASP A 433 8.05 6.22 0.64
N THR A 434 8.91 5.50 1.35
CA THR A 434 8.48 4.57 2.41
C THR A 434 7.78 5.29 3.57
N LEU A 435 8.25 6.47 3.94
CA LEU A 435 7.67 7.26 5.03
C LEU A 435 6.29 7.86 4.71
N GLU A 436 5.87 7.85 3.46
CA GLU A 436 4.48 8.16 3.09
C GLU A 436 3.51 7.08 3.57
N GLU A 437 3.99 5.84 3.75
CA GLU A 437 3.19 4.66 4.06
C GLU A 437 3.46 4.10 5.47
N VAL A 438 4.68 4.19 5.97
CA VAL A 438 5.13 3.55 7.22
C VAL A 438 5.63 4.59 8.22
N PRO A 439 5.23 4.52 9.51
CA PRO A 439 5.78 5.39 10.55
C PRO A 439 7.29 5.24 10.70
N ALA A 440 7.99 6.38 10.83
CA ALA A 440 9.45 6.43 10.80
C ALA A 440 10.14 5.57 11.88
N ASP A 441 9.56 5.51 13.07
CA ASP A 441 10.04 4.73 14.21
C ASP A 441 9.93 3.21 14.04
N ARG A 442 9.44 2.75 12.87
CA ARG A 442 9.38 1.33 12.47
C ARG A 442 10.04 1.05 11.13
N VAL A 443 10.69 2.05 10.53
CA VAL A 443 11.47 1.90 9.30
C VAL A 443 12.95 1.74 9.64
N ILE A 444 13.59 0.71 9.07
CA ILE A 444 15.03 0.49 9.13
C ILE A 444 15.58 0.65 7.71
N ASN A 445 16.62 1.47 7.52
CA ASN A 445 17.28 1.58 6.22
C ASN A 445 18.53 0.71 6.17
N ALA A 446 18.59 -0.21 5.21
CA ALA A 446 19.76 -1.04 5.00
C ALA A 446 20.79 -0.37 4.09
N VAL A 447 22.07 -0.56 4.44
CA VAL A 447 23.22 -0.06 3.69
C VAL A 447 24.08 -1.24 3.19
N PRO A 448 24.72 -1.12 2.02
CA PRO A 448 25.59 -2.18 1.51
C PRO A 448 27.00 -2.07 2.11
N PHE A 449 27.59 -3.21 2.49
CA PHE A 449 29.01 -3.34 2.75
C PHE A 449 29.77 -3.86 1.53
N TYR A 450 29.15 -3.79 0.37
CA TYR A 450 29.71 -4.18 -0.91
C TYR A 450 29.53 -3.05 -1.94
N THR A 451 30.33 -3.17 -2.98
CA THR A 451 30.14 -2.40 -4.21
C THR A 451 30.27 -3.33 -5.42
N ARG A 452 30.16 -2.78 -6.62
CA ARG A 452 30.40 -3.52 -7.86
C ARG A 452 31.63 -2.98 -8.57
N LEU A 453 32.52 -3.90 -8.92
CA LEU A 453 33.56 -3.63 -9.89
C LEU A 453 32.98 -3.89 -11.29
N TRP A 454 32.73 -2.82 -12.01
CA TRP A 454 32.16 -2.84 -13.33
C TRP A 454 33.26 -2.99 -14.38
N LYS A 455 33.03 -3.80 -15.42
CA LYS A 455 33.91 -4.00 -16.55
C LYS A 455 33.14 -3.82 -17.84
N THR A 456 33.57 -2.86 -18.67
CA THR A 456 33.03 -2.63 -20.01
C THR A 456 34.04 -3.03 -21.06
N THR A 457 33.68 -3.99 -21.92
CA THR A 457 34.55 -4.50 -23.02
C THR A 457 33.76 -4.47 -24.32
N GLY A 458 34.19 -3.66 -25.28
CA GLY A 458 33.51 -3.57 -26.58
C GLY A 458 32.02 -3.16 -26.50
N GLY A 459 31.65 -2.46 -25.45
CA GLY A 459 30.28 -2.02 -25.16
C GLY A 459 29.46 -3.01 -24.34
N ALA A 460 29.96 -4.21 -24.04
CA ALA A 460 29.32 -5.14 -23.11
C ALA A 460 29.72 -4.82 -21.67
N VAL A 461 28.74 -4.70 -20.78
CA VAL A 461 28.92 -4.41 -19.35
C VAL A 461 28.75 -5.68 -18.54
N THR A 462 29.69 -5.95 -17.64
CA THR A 462 29.62 -7.01 -16.64
C THR A 462 30.06 -6.45 -15.30
N SER A 463 29.69 -7.10 -14.20
CA SER A 463 30.12 -6.66 -12.86
C SER A 463 30.32 -7.81 -11.90
N GLU A 464 31.13 -7.57 -10.89
CA GLU A 464 31.35 -8.44 -9.73
C GLU A 464 31.06 -7.67 -8.46
N ALA A 465 30.26 -8.25 -7.56
CA ALA A 465 30.04 -7.69 -6.22
C ALA A 465 31.26 -8.02 -5.34
N ILE A 466 31.86 -7.02 -4.74
CA ILE A 466 33.05 -7.14 -3.88
C ILE A 466 32.87 -6.37 -2.58
N GLY A 467 33.36 -6.93 -1.46
CA GLY A 467 33.32 -6.27 -0.16
C GLY A 467 34.27 -5.07 -0.08
N MET A 468 34.15 -4.30 1.01
CA MET A 468 34.91 -3.05 1.20
C MET A 468 36.43 -3.25 1.13
N ASP A 469 36.96 -4.25 1.81
CA ASP A 469 38.41 -4.52 1.80
C ASP A 469 38.90 -4.96 0.42
N GLN A 470 38.13 -5.78 -0.31
CA GLN A 470 38.45 -6.16 -1.68
C GLN A 470 38.44 -4.95 -2.64
N ALA A 471 37.46 -4.05 -2.45
CA ALA A 471 37.40 -2.82 -3.23
C ALA A 471 38.65 -1.93 -3.00
N GLN A 472 39.07 -1.76 -1.75
CA GLN A 472 40.32 -1.06 -1.40
C GLN A 472 41.57 -1.75 -1.96
N GLN A 473 41.60 -3.06 -1.98
CA GLN A 473 42.70 -3.83 -2.60
C GLN A 473 42.77 -3.54 -4.11
N VAL A 474 41.63 -3.55 -4.83
CA VAL A 474 41.61 -3.20 -6.28
C VAL A 474 42.14 -1.78 -6.50
N ILE A 475 41.70 -0.80 -5.72
CA ILE A 475 42.18 0.59 -5.80
C ILE A 475 43.69 0.67 -5.63
N SER A 476 44.24 -0.03 -4.63
CA SER A 476 45.66 -0.03 -4.33
C SER A 476 46.49 -0.75 -5.39
N GLU A 477 46.11 -1.96 -5.80
CA GLU A 477 46.86 -2.79 -6.76
C GLU A 477 46.87 -2.19 -8.16
N LYS A 478 45.76 -1.55 -8.57
CA LYS A 478 45.63 -0.91 -9.88
C LYS A 478 46.09 0.55 -9.86
N ASN A 479 46.50 1.09 -8.70
CA ASN A 479 46.88 2.48 -8.50
C ASN A 479 45.80 3.45 -9.03
N VAL A 480 44.56 3.19 -8.69
CA VAL A 480 43.40 3.97 -9.17
C VAL A 480 43.33 5.29 -8.38
N GLU A 481 43.32 6.40 -9.08
CA GLU A 481 43.02 7.69 -8.48
C GLU A 481 41.50 7.83 -8.30
N THR A 482 41.04 8.05 -7.06
CA THR A 482 39.64 8.21 -6.73
C THR A 482 39.32 9.66 -6.42
N TYR A 483 38.08 10.08 -6.71
CA TYR A 483 37.56 11.40 -6.33
C TYR A 483 36.14 11.30 -5.83
N TRP A 484 35.74 12.25 -4.96
CA TRP A 484 34.39 12.32 -4.43
C TRP A 484 33.39 12.73 -5.53
N ASP A 485 32.51 11.83 -5.93
CA ASP A 485 31.39 12.13 -6.79
C ASP A 485 30.21 12.68 -5.96
N LYS A 486 29.91 13.95 -6.16
CA LYS A 486 28.82 14.65 -5.43
C LYS A 486 27.42 14.15 -5.83
N ASN A 487 27.27 13.55 -7.00
CA ASN A 487 25.96 13.06 -7.47
C ASN A 487 25.58 11.77 -6.76
N THR A 488 26.53 10.90 -6.47
CA THR A 488 26.31 9.65 -5.74
C THR A 488 26.65 9.74 -4.26
N SER A 489 27.43 10.77 -3.87
CA SER A 489 28.05 10.90 -2.54
C SER A 489 28.93 9.68 -2.20
N GLN A 490 29.78 9.31 -3.15
CA GLN A 490 30.74 8.21 -3.03
C GLN A 490 32.08 8.57 -3.65
N ASN A 491 33.15 7.88 -3.25
CA ASN A 491 34.42 7.96 -3.95
C ASN A 491 34.33 7.09 -5.22
N TYR A 492 34.57 7.70 -6.37
CA TYR A 492 34.55 7.04 -7.68
C TYR A 492 35.96 6.88 -8.22
N GLY A 493 36.24 5.72 -8.84
CA GLY A 493 37.48 5.42 -9.54
C GLY A 493 37.26 4.73 -10.87
N THR A 494 38.19 4.91 -11.80
CA THR A 494 38.19 4.20 -13.08
C THR A 494 39.61 3.90 -13.55
N TYR A 495 39.78 2.80 -14.26
CA TYR A 495 41.06 2.43 -14.89
C TYR A 495 40.82 1.61 -16.15
N GLU A 496 41.86 1.54 -17.00
CA GLU A 496 41.87 0.75 -18.23
C GLU A 496 42.81 -0.45 -18.09
N GLU A 497 42.35 -1.63 -18.48
CA GLU A 497 43.14 -2.84 -18.53
C GLU A 497 42.61 -3.79 -19.62
N ASP A 498 43.47 -4.40 -20.42
CA ASP A 498 43.14 -5.40 -21.44
C ASP A 498 41.98 -4.98 -22.36
N ASN A 499 42.03 -3.76 -22.91
CA ASN A 499 40.99 -3.14 -23.75
C ASN A 499 39.60 -3.06 -23.08
N SER A 500 39.56 -3.02 -21.77
CA SER A 500 38.33 -2.87 -20.98
C SER A 500 38.47 -1.69 -20.05
N THR A 501 37.37 -0.97 -19.89
CA THR A 501 37.23 0.09 -18.88
C THR A 501 36.65 -0.52 -17.61
N TYR A 502 37.31 -0.25 -16.49
CA TYR A 502 36.82 -0.63 -15.16
C TYR A 502 36.33 0.61 -14.41
N GLN A 503 35.20 0.50 -13.70
CA GLN A 503 34.60 1.56 -12.93
C GLN A 503 34.15 1.04 -11.57
N ILE A 504 34.26 1.86 -10.52
CA ILE A 504 33.87 1.51 -9.17
C ILE A 504 33.39 2.73 -8.40
N TRP A 505 32.26 2.63 -7.72
CA TRP A 505 31.77 3.58 -6.70
C TRP A 505 31.95 2.93 -5.34
N LEU A 506 32.86 3.46 -4.53
CA LEU A 506 33.24 2.84 -3.27
C LEU A 506 32.20 3.01 -2.18
N GLU A 507 31.91 1.92 -1.47
CA GLU A 507 31.36 2.02 -0.14
C GLU A 507 32.52 2.10 0.86
N ASP A 508 32.58 3.19 1.59
CA ASP A 508 33.64 3.50 2.56
C ASP A 508 33.08 4.25 3.77
N ALA A 509 33.95 4.66 4.70
CA ALA A 509 33.56 5.38 5.88
C ALA A 509 32.76 6.67 5.60
N GLN A 510 33.09 7.37 4.51
CA GLN A 510 32.43 8.63 4.16
C GLN A 510 31.04 8.40 3.56
N SER A 511 30.90 7.44 2.65
CA SER A 511 29.60 7.10 2.02
C SER A 511 28.63 6.47 3.01
N ILE A 512 29.11 5.54 3.86
CA ILE A 512 28.28 4.91 4.90
C ILE A 512 27.86 5.93 5.96
N ALA A 513 28.76 6.83 6.42
CA ALA A 513 28.37 7.90 7.34
C ALA A 513 27.25 8.79 6.77
N ALA A 514 27.31 9.09 5.46
CA ALA A 514 26.28 9.89 4.80
C ALA A 514 24.93 9.17 4.80
N LYS A 515 24.89 7.86 4.51
CA LYS A 515 23.67 7.04 4.50
C LYS A 515 23.10 6.83 5.91
N VAL A 516 23.95 6.51 6.89
CA VAL A 516 23.52 6.32 8.30
C VAL A 516 22.90 7.60 8.89
N LYS A 517 23.42 8.78 8.54
CA LYS A 517 22.83 10.07 8.94
C LYS A 517 21.40 10.27 8.44
N LEU A 518 20.98 9.60 7.38
CA LEU A 518 19.59 9.64 6.95
C LEU A 518 18.66 9.03 7.99
N ALA A 519 19.09 7.97 8.69
CA ALA A 519 18.31 7.39 9.78
C ALA A 519 18.01 8.43 10.88
N SER A 520 19.03 9.15 11.35
CA SER A 520 18.85 10.23 12.34
C SER A 520 18.03 11.40 11.76
N LYS A 521 18.29 11.78 10.50
CA LYS A 521 17.57 12.89 9.83
C LYS A 521 16.07 12.65 9.76
N TYR A 522 15.67 11.44 9.41
CA TYR A 522 14.27 11.04 9.24
C TYR A 522 13.67 10.36 10.48
N LYS A 523 14.45 10.20 11.55
CA LYS A 523 14.05 9.53 12.81
C LYS A 523 13.59 8.11 12.61
N LEU A 524 14.33 7.38 11.79
CA LEU A 524 14.06 5.97 11.53
C LEU A 524 14.33 5.12 12.80
N ALA A 525 13.76 3.92 12.82
CA ALA A 525 14.04 2.93 13.86
C ALA A 525 15.51 2.53 13.93
N GLY A 526 16.24 2.61 12.81
CA GLY A 526 17.65 2.28 12.77
C GLY A 526 18.21 2.03 11.38
N VAL A 527 19.30 1.25 11.35
CA VAL A 527 19.96 0.81 10.13
C VAL A 527 20.19 -0.70 10.15
N ALA A 528 20.30 -1.29 8.96
CA ALA A 528 20.78 -2.64 8.75
C ALA A 528 21.97 -2.65 7.78
N ALA A 529 22.75 -3.72 7.69
CA ALA A 529 23.88 -3.81 6.77
C ALA A 529 23.97 -5.18 6.08
N TRP A 530 24.05 -5.19 4.76
CA TRP A 530 24.32 -6.37 3.96
C TRP A 530 25.78 -6.37 3.51
N LYS A 531 26.63 -7.23 3.98
CA LYS A 531 26.47 -8.27 5.01
C LYS A 531 27.74 -8.37 5.84
N LEU A 532 27.64 -9.05 6.98
CA LEU A 532 28.78 -9.40 7.85
C LEU A 532 29.84 -10.18 7.06
N GLY A 533 31.10 -9.76 7.17
CA GLY A 533 32.24 -10.28 6.42
C GLY A 533 32.54 -9.54 5.11
N PHE A 534 31.74 -8.52 4.75
CA PHE A 534 32.03 -7.61 3.62
C PHE A 534 32.52 -6.24 4.07
N GLU A 535 32.41 -5.94 5.35
CA GLU A 535 32.84 -4.68 5.96
C GLU A 535 34.36 -4.60 6.10
N ASN A 536 34.88 -3.38 6.20
CA ASN A 536 36.19 -3.13 6.76
C ASN A 536 36.12 -2.92 8.28
N SER A 537 37.24 -3.12 8.98
CA SER A 537 37.26 -3.13 10.44
C SER A 537 36.86 -1.82 11.13
N GLY A 538 36.86 -0.68 10.43
CA GLY A 538 36.52 0.62 10.98
C GLY A 538 35.06 1.02 10.83
N ILE A 539 34.29 0.31 10.02
CA ILE A 539 32.94 0.74 9.60
C ILE A 539 31.93 0.71 10.75
N TRP A 540 32.07 -0.24 11.66
CA TRP A 540 31.18 -0.34 12.82
C TRP A 540 31.17 0.91 13.69
N GLN A 541 32.36 1.50 13.92
CA GLN A 541 32.47 2.75 14.65
C GLN A 541 31.84 3.91 13.89
N VAL A 542 31.97 3.93 12.56
CA VAL A 542 31.33 4.93 11.71
C VAL A 542 29.80 4.88 11.84
N ILE A 543 29.23 3.68 11.83
CA ILE A 543 27.78 3.51 12.02
C ILE A 543 27.38 4.00 13.42
N THR A 544 28.07 3.51 14.46
CA THR A 544 27.77 3.88 15.86
C THR A 544 27.85 5.38 16.11
N ASP A 545 28.85 6.07 15.55
CA ASP A 545 29.05 7.52 15.73
C ASP A 545 27.98 8.37 15.00
N ASN A 546 27.29 7.82 14.01
CA ASN A 546 26.32 8.55 13.18
C ASN A 546 24.87 8.07 13.34
N LEU A 547 24.64 6.97 14.04
CA LEU A 547 23.31 6.47 14.41
C LEU A 547 22.97 7.01 15.81
N GLN A 548 22.11 8.03 15.90
CA GLN A 548 21.67 8.66 17.17
C GLN A 548 20.15 8.65 17.27
#